data_630ff6ded9b27d154fafa2bcdd27bf42
#
_entry.id   630ff6ded9b27d154fafa2bcdd27bf42
#
_cell.length_a   1.000
_cell.length_b   1.000
_cell.length_c   1.000
_cell.angle_alpha   90.00
_cell.angle_beta   90.00
_cell.angle_gamma   90.00
#
_symmetry.space_group_name_H-M   'P 1'
#
loop_
_entity.id
_entity.type
_entity.pdbx_description
1 polymer ?
#
loop_
_entity_poly.entity_id
_entity_poly.type
_entity_poly.pdbx_seq_one_letter_code
_entity_poly.pdbx_strand_id
1 'polypeptide(L)'
;PNIVIISHASNVCGVIAPITEICAMSHQYGSINVIDMCQTAGLIDTDLSSNIYDFVVFAGHKTLYATFGIAGFICNGDIKPKPLIYGGAGFDSANPNVPDTIPERYEVGSQNIMAIAGLYAALSWIKKTGIHCIYAKEKENYSKLVAVLSEFDNIRIITPSDATNTVGVISCVFDSYSSDN
;
A
#
# COMPACT_ATOMS: atom_id res chain seq x y z
N PRO A 1 -17.63 12.93 7.56
CA PRO A 1 -17.53 11.55 8.04
C PRO A 1 -16.60 11.47 9.24
N ASN A 2 -16.77 10.46 10.10
CA ASN A 2 -15.87 10.26 11.23
C ASN A 2 -14.55 9.56 10.81
N ILE A 3 -14.62 8.76 9.75
CA ILE A 3 -13.47 8.03 9.19
C ILE A 3 -13.50 8.17 7.69
N VAL A 4 -12.33 8.41 7.10
CA VAL A 4 -12.09 8.37 5.64
C VAL A 4 -11.08 7.27 5.36
N ILE A 5 -11.47 6.31 4.54
CA ILE A 5 -10.59 5.22 4.08
C ILE A 5 -10.39 5.39 2.59
N ILE A 6 -9.15 5.46 2.15
CA ILE A 6 -8.83 5.72 0.75
C ILE A 6 -7.63 4.90 0.29
N SER A 7 -7.72 4.29 -0.89
CA SER A 7 -6.57 3.68 -1.54
C SER A 7 -5.74 4.76 -2.23
N HIS A 8 -4.43 4.79 -1.97
CA HIS A 8 -3.50 5.73 -2.59
C HIS A 8 -3.37 5.49 -4.10
N ALA A 9 -3.43 4.24 -4.55
CA ALA A 9 -3.59 3.92 -5.97
C ALA A 9 -4.52 2.74 -6.17
N SER A 10 -5.25 2.77 -7.29
CA SER A 10 -6.15 1.70 -7.68
C SER A 10 -5.36 0.47 -8.12
N ASN A 11 -5.68 -0.70 -7.58
CA ASN A 11 -5.13 -1.98 -8.04
C ASN A 11 -5.78 -2.48 -9.36
N VAL A 12 -6.77 -1.77 -9.87
CA VAL A 12 -7.47 -2.11 -11.13
C VAL A 12 -6.99 -1.22 -12.27
N CYS A 13 -7.03 0.09 -12.11
CA CYS A 13 -6.69 1.02 -13.18
C CYS A 13 -5.38 1.80 -12.94
N GLY A 14 -4.68 1.54 -11.84
CA GLY A 14 -3.40 2.16 -11.52
C GLY A 14 -3.44 3.65 -11.16
N VAL A 15 -4.59 4.30 -11.23
CA VAL A 15 -4.71 5.74 -10.95
C VAL A 15 -4.32 6.06 -9.52
N ILE A 16 -3.45 7.06 -9.35
CA ILE A 16 -3.00 7.57 -8.05
C ILE A 16 -4.00 8.62 -7.57
N ALA A 17 -4.52 8.44 -6.35
CA ALA A 17 -5.43 9.40 -5.73
C ALA A 17 -4.64 10.56 -5.09
N PRO A 18 -5.17 11.79 -5.10
CA PRO A 18 -4.56 12.95 -4.43
C PRO A 18 -4.82 12.89 -2.92
N ILE A 19 -4.17 11.94 -2.24
CA ILE A 19 -4.42 11.64 -0.82
C ILE A 19 -4.09 12.82 0.09
N THR A 20 -3.08 13.62 -0.26
CA THR A 20 -2.69 14.77 0.56
C THR A 20 -3.81 15.79 0.65
N GLU A 21 -4.41 16.15 -0.49
CA GLU A 21 -5.50 17.10 -0.56
C GLU A 21 -6.77 16.56 0.12
N ILE A 22 -7.09 15.30 -0.13
CA ILE A 22 -8.28 14.66 0.46
C ILE A 22 -8.13 14.55 1.98
N CYS A 23 -6.97 14.11 2.46
CA CYS A 23 -6.71 13.96 3.90
C CYS A 23 -6.63 15.31 4.60
N ALA A 24 -6.02 16.32 3.98
CA ALA A 24 -6.00 17.66 4.54
C ALA A 24 -7.40 18.25 4.68
N MET A 25 -8.26 18.01 3.69
CA MET A 25 -9.65 18.44 3.74
C MET A 25 -10.43 17.70 4.84
N SER A 26 -10.36 16.38 4.88
CA SER A 26 -11.10 15.57 5.87
C SER A 26 -10.62 15.81 7.30
N HIS A 27 -9.33 16.06 7.48
CA HIS A 27 -8.73 16.38 8.78
C HIS A 27 -9.32 17.67 9.39
N GLN A 28 -9.64 18.68 8.55
CA GLN A 28 -10.30 19.92 9.01
C GLN A 28 -11.67 19.66 9.64
N TYR A 29 -12.32 18.53 9.29
CA TYR A 29 -13.60 18.12 9.86
C TYR A 29 -13.46 17.10 11.01
N GLY A 30 -12.23 16.87 11.50
CA GLY A 30 -11.92 15.94 12.57
C GLY A 30 -12.07 14.46 12.19
N SER A 31 -11.98 14.13 10.90
CA SER A 31 -12.03 12.74 10.43
C SER A 31 -10.71 12.02 10.69
N ILE A 32 -10.79 10.74 11.02
CA ILE A 32 -9.63 9.82 11.04
C ILE A 32 -9.37 9.36 9.61
N ASN A 33 -8.12 9.51 9.14
CA ASN A 33 -7.71 9.15 7.79
C ASN A 33 -6.93 7.84 7.79
N VAL A 34 -7.42 6.86 7.03
CA VAL A 34 -6.78 5.55 6.83
C VAL A 34 -6.40 5.42 5.36
N ILE A 35 -5.11 5.28 5.07
CA ILE A 35 -4.59 5.23 3.71
C ILE A 35 -4.10 3.81 3.40
N ASP A 36 -4.69 3.20 2.36
CA ASP A 36 -4.18 1.95 1.82
C ASP A 36 -3.08 2.25 0.79
N MET A 37 -1.84 2.01 1.19
CA MET A 37 -0.65 2.15 0.35
C MET A 37 -0.13 0.81 -0.20
N CYS A 38 -0.95 -0.22 -0.24
CA CYS A 38 -0.53 -1.53 -0.76
C CYS A 38 -0.01 -1.50 -2.20
N GLN A 39 -0.38 -0.50 -3.00
CA GLN A 39 0.08 -0.33 -4.39
C GLN A 39 1.17 0.76 -4.54
N THR A 40 1.54 1.44 -3.45
CA THR A 40 2.39 2.64 -3.55
C THR A 40 3.51 2.69 -2.52
N ALA A 41 3.43 1.92 -1.43
CA ALA A 41 4.49 1.87 -0.42
C ALA A 41 5.82 1.42 -1.06
N GLY A 42 6.88 2.22 -0.91
CA GLY A 42 8.18 1.95 -1.51
C GLY A 42 8.29 2.28 -3.01
N LEU A 43 7.20 2.81 -3.61
CA LEU A 43 7.14 3.20 -5.02
C LEU A 43 6.89 4.70 -5.20
N ILE A 44 5.93 5.25 -4.46
CA ILE A 44 5.60 6.69 -4.48
C ILE A 44 6.17 7.33 -3.23
N ASP A 45 6.97 8.35 -3.43
CA ASP A 45 7.53 9.13 -2.32
C ASP A 45 6.39 9.91 -1.63
N THR A 46 6.16 9.59 -0.37
CA THR A 46 5.07 10.16 0.43
C THR A 46 5.60 10.49 1.82
N ASP A 47 5.54 11.74 2.19
CA ASP A 47 5.90 12.17 3.54
C ASP A 47 4.79 11.81 4.53
N LEU A 48 5.03 10.77 5.31
CA LEU A 48 4.11 10.27 6.34
C LEU A 48 4.26 10.99 7.67
N SER A 49 5.16 11.96 7.81
CA SER A 49 5.33 12.74 9.05
C SER A 49 4.17 13.72 9.31
N SER A 50 3.37 14.00 8.29
CA SER A 50 2.20 14.87 8.39
C SER A 50 1.12 14.25 9.27
N ASN A 51 0.54 15.05 10.19
CA ASN A 51 -0.54 14.65 11.08
C ASN A 51 -1.91 14.47 10.39
N ILE A 52 -1.97 14.61 9.07
CA ILE A 52 -3.19 14.33 8.29
C ILE A 52 -3.38 12.84 7.98
N TYR A 53 -2.36 12.00 8.21
CA TYR A 53 -2.41 10.55 8.00
C TYR A 53 -2.41 9.85 9.36
N ASP A 54 -3.56 9.34 9.80
CA ASP A 54 -3.67 8.66 11.11
C ASP A 54 -3.20 7.21 11.02
N PHE A 55 -3.60 6.52 9.95
CA PHE A 55 -3.18 5.14 9.69
C PHE A 55 -2.75 4.96 8.23
N VAL A 56 -1.66 4.25 8.04
CA VAL A 56 -1.19 3.85 6.71
C VAL A 56 -1.00 2.34 6.68
N VAL A 57 -1.69 1.66 5.78
CA VAL A 57 -1.66 0.21 5.63
C VAL A 57 -0.78 -0.17 4.44
N PHE A 58 0.02 -1.22 4.57
CA PHE A 58 0.88 -1.72 3.50
C PHE A 58 0.91 -3.25 3.42
N ALA A 59 1.22 -3.78 2.24
CA ALA A 59 1.48 -5.18 2.00
C ALA A 59 2.95 -5.37 1.59
N GLY A 60 3.67 -6.24 2.29
CA GLY A 60 5.10 -6.42 2.05
C GLY A 60 5.41 -7.04 0.68
N HIS A 61 4.59 -7.98 0.22
CA HIS A 61 4.79 -8.74 -1.02
C HIS A 61 4.41 -8.02 -2.33
N LYS A 62 4.00 -6.75 -2.25
CA LYS A 62 3.69 -5.92 -3.41
C LYS A 62 4.85 -4.97 -3.73
N THR A 63 4.60 -3.69 -3.75
CA THR A 63 5.57 -2.64 -4.09
C THR A 63 6.72 -2.50 -3.10
N LEU A 64 6.67 -3.18 -1.96
CA LEU A 64 7.80 -3.31 -1.04
C LEU A 64 8.73 -4.49 -1.35
N TYR A 65 8.45 -5.31 -2.38
CA TYR A 65 9.31 -6.41 -2.87
C TYR A 65 9.67 -7.47 -1.83
N ALA A 66 8.95 -7.56 -0.72
CA ALA A 66 9.17 -8.59 0.29
C ALA A 66 8.49 -9.91 -0.07
N THR A 67 8.78 -10.94 0.71
CA THR A 67 8.10 -12.25 0.60
C THR A 67 6.64 -12.17 1.04
N PHE A 68 5.84 -13.17 0.66
CA PHE A 68 4.48 -13.33 1.19
C PHE A 68 4.50 -13.53 2.72
N GLY A 69 3.38 -13.23 3.36
CA GLY A 69 3.17 -13.48 4.78
C GLY A 69 3.58 -12.34 5.69
N ILE A 70 3.76 -11.13 5.13
CA ILE A 70 3.94 -9.91 5.91
C ILE A 70 3.12 -8.75 5.34
N ALA A 71 2.40 -8.10 6.22
CA ALA A 71 1.70 -6.83 6.01
C ALA A 71 1.76 -6.06 7.32
N GLY A 72 1.42 -4.79 7.31
CA GLY A 72 1.42 -3.99 8.52
C GLY A 72 0.67 -2.69 8.34
N PHE A 73 0.61 -1.96 9.43
CA PHE A 73 0.15 -0.58 9.41
C PHE A 73 1.07 0.31 10.25
N ILE A 74 1.14 1.56 9.85
CA ILE A 74 1.77 2.64 10.61
C ILE A 74 0.64 3.40 11.28
N CYS A 75 0.74 3.64 12.57
CA CYS A 75 -0.15 4.51 13.31
C CYS A 75 0.58 5.82 13.60
N ASN A 76 0.03 6.93 13.16
CA ASN A 76 0.56 8.27 13.42
C ASN A 76 -0.34 8.94 14.48
N GLY A 77 0.25 9.32 15.61
CA GLY A 77 -0.48 9.92 16.71
C GLY A 77 -0.94 8.96 17.82
N ASP A 78 -1.82 9.44 18.69
CA ASP A 78 -2.22 8.76 19.92
C ASP A 78 -3.46 7.87 19.79
N ILE A 79 -3.96 7.66 18.58
CA ILE A 79 -5.14 6.84 18.34
C ILE A 79 -4.82 5.38 18.56
N LYS A 80 -5.47 4.77 19.56
CA LYS A 80 -5.30 3.34 19.90
C LYS A 80 -6.56 2.55 19.53
N PRO A 81 -6.61 1.92 18.35
CA PRO A 81 -7.74 1.08 17.97
C PRO A 81 -7.95 -0.05 18.97
N LYS A 82 -9.19 -0.49 19.11
CA LYS A 82 -9.49 -1.69 19.88
C LYS A 82 -9.00 -2.91 19.07
N PRO A 83 -8.20 -3.83 19.68
CA PRO A 83 -7.83 -5.08 19.02
C PRO A 83 -9.07 -5.88 18.60
N LEU A 84 -9.06 -6.45 17.41
CA LEU A 84 -10.10 -7.35 16.91
C LEU A 84 -9.76 -8.83 17.17
N ILE A 85 -8.47 -9.15 17.22
CA ILE A 85 -7.95 -10.50 17.44
C ILE A 85 -7.20 -10.49 18.77
N TYR A 86 -7.45 -11.51 19.57
CA TYR A 86 -6.84 -11.69 20.89
C TYR A 86 -6.10 -13.01 20.94
N GLY A 87 -4.95 -13.04 21.60
CA GLY A 87 -4.14 -14.23 21.80
C GLY A 87 -2.80 -13.90 22.44
N GLY A 88 -1.99 -14.92 22.67
CA GLY A 88 -0.65 -14.72 23.23
C GLY A 88 0.25 -13.96 22.27
N ALA A 89 0.94 -12.95 22.77
CA ALA A 89 1.92 -12.16 22.00
C ALA A 89 3.38 -12.65 22.23
N GLY A 90 3.57 -13.70 23.07
CA GLY A 90 4.91 -14.19 23.42
C GLY A 90 5.68 -13.29 24.38
N PHE A 91 5.10 -12.17 24.79
CA PHE A 91 5.77 -11.16 25.62
C PHE A 91 5.61 -11.41 27.13
N ASP A 92 4.39 -11.74 27.57
CA ASP A 92 4.06 -12.05 28.98
C ASP A 92 3.05 -13.21 29.01
N SER A 93 3.56 -14.42 28.96
CA SER A 93 2.73 -15.63 28.83
C SER A 93 1.88 -15.93 30.07
N ALA A 94 2.19 -15.34 31.22
CA ALA A 94 1.45 -15.52 32.46
C ALA A 94 0.27 -14.54 32.60
N ASN A 95 0.24 -13.49 31.79
CA ASN A 95 -0.78 -12.46 31.83
C ASN A 95 -1.91 -12.78 30.84
N PRO A 96 -3.16 -12.99 31.31
CA PRO A 96 -4.29 -13.27 30.40
C PRO A 96 -4.79 -12.03 29.63
N ASN A 97 -4.31 -10.84 29.97
CA ASN A 97 -4.73 -9.61 29.32
C ASN A 97 -3.86 -9.29 28.10
N VAL A 98 -4.46 -8.62 27.13
CA VAL A 98 -3.72 -8.06 25.98
C VAL A 98 -2.77 -6.96 26.49
N PRO A 99 -1.51 -6.94 26.07
CA PRO A 99 -0.58 -5.87 26.42
C PRO A 99 -1.11 -4.49 26.01
N ASP A 100 -0.75 -3.48 26.80
CA ASP A 100 -1.02 -2.09 26.44
C ASP A 100 0.07 -1.46 25.56
N THR A 101 1.20 -2.14 25.45
CA THR A 101 2.34 -1.72 24.64
C THR A 101 2.10 -2.00 23.16
N ILE A 102 2.57 -1.09 22.32
CA ILE A 102 2.60 -1.23 20.86
C ILE A 102 4.04 -1.61 20.49
N PRO A 103 4.28 -2.59 19.61
CA PRO A 103 3.30 -3.25 18.71
C PRO A 103 2.57 -4.47 19.28
N GLU A 104 2.98 -5.01 20.43
CA GLU A 104 2.52 -6.29 21.00
C GLU A 104 1.00 -6.36 21.16
N ARG A 105 0.35 -5.21 21.40
CA ARG A 105 -1.10 -5.08 21.49
C ARG A 105 -1.84 -5.58 20.24
N TYR A 106 -1.21 -5.47 19.07
CA TYR A 106 -1.82 -5.78 17.76
C TYR A 106 -1.17 -6.99 17.09
N GLU A 107 -0.07 -7.49 17.63
CA GLU A 107 0.68 -8.62 17.09
C GLU A 107 0.39 -9.89 17.90
N VAL A 108 -0.51 -10.71 17.40
CA VAL A 108 -0.98 -11.93 18.05
C VAL A 108 -0.29 -13.17 17.47
N GLY A 109 0.20 -14.03 18.35
CA GLY A 109 0.84 -15.29 17.96
C GLY A 109 2.34 -15.15 17.67
N SER A 110 2.94 -16.21 17.13
CA SER A 110 4.36 -16.21 16.75
C SER A 110 4.57 -15.45 15.46
N GLN A 111 5.49 -14.51 15.49
CA GLN A 111 5.81 -13.68 14.33
C GLN A 111 6.48 -14.47 13.21
N ASN A 112 6.16 -14.14 11.96
CA ASN A 112 6.80 -14.71 10.78
C ASN A 112 8.19 -14.05 10.57
N ILE A 113 9.19 -14.52 11.34
CA ILE A 113 10.55 -13.97 11.33
C ILE A 113 11.17 -14.01 9.92
N MET A 114 10.87 -15.05 9.13
CA MET A 114 11.40 -15.17 7.76
C MET A 114 10.85 -14.07 6.85
N ALA A 115 9.56 -13.77 6.95
CA ALA A 115 8.95 -12.70 6.17
C ALA A 115 9.43 -11.30 6.65
N ILE A 116 9.64 -11.13 7.96
CA ILE A 116 10.22 -9.90 8.53
C ILE A 116 11.64 -9.68 7.99
N ALA A 117 12.48 -10.71 8.00
CA ALA A 117 13.83 -10.64 7.44
C ALA A 117 13.81 -10.32 5.94
N GLY A 118 12.86 -10.91 5.20
CA GLY A 118 12.64 -10.60 3.78
C GLY A 118 12.24 -9.13 3.56
N LEU A 119 11.34 -8.60 4.39
CA LEU A 119 10.94 -7.19 4.32
C LEU A 119 12.12 -6.26 4.65
N TYR A 120 12.92 -6.59 5.66
CA TYR A 120 14.11 -5.81 6.00
C TYR A 120 15.12 -5.74 4.84
N ALA A 121 15.38 -6.88 4.19
CA ALA A 121 16.26 -6.93 3.02
C ALA A 121 15.71 -6.10 1.85
N ALA A 122 14.41 -6.20 1.60
CA ALA A 122 13.72 -5.47 0.54
C ALA A 122 13.74 -3.94 0.79
N LEU A 123 13.45 -3.51 2.01
CA LEU A 123 13.52 -2.09 2.39
C LEU A 123 14.94 -1.53 2.28
N SER A 124 15.94 -2.35 2.64
CA SER A 124 17.36 -1.99 2.49
C SER A 124 17.73 -1.80 1.00
N TRP A 125 17.20 -2.66 0.13
CA TRP A 125 17.39 -2.54 -1.33
C TRP A 125 16.67 -1.30 -1.89
N ILE A 126 15.41 -1.05 -1.49
CA ILE A 126 14.65 0.15 -1.90
C ILE A 126 15.40 1.42 -1.49
N LYS A 127 15.89 1.46 -0.25
CA LYS A 127 16.66 2.60 0.26
C LYS A 127 17.95 2.84 -0.54
N LYS A 128 18.65 1.77 -0.93
CA LYS A 128 19.87 1.84 -1.74
C LYS A 128 19.60 2.27 -3.17
N THR A 129 18.54 1.76 -3.78
CA THR A 129 18.17 2.02 -5.18
C THR A 129 17.55 3.40 -5.35
N GLY A 130 16.75 3.83 -4.38
CA GLY A 130 15.98 5.06 -4.39
C GLY A 130 14.58 4.88 -5.02
N ILE A 131 13.56 5.34 -4.30
CA ILE A 131 12.15 5.27 -4.73
C ILE A 131 11.96 5.91 -6.10
N HIS A 132 12.56 7.07 -6.34
CA HIS A 132 12.46 7.78 -7.62
C HIS A 132 13.00 6.97 -8.81
N CYS A 133 14.10 6.21 -8.60
CA CYS A 133 14.66 5.35 -9.65
C CYS A 133 13.73 4.17 -9.95
N ILE A 134 13.14 3.57 -8.92
CA ILE A 134 12.18 2.47 -9.05
C ILE A 134 10.96 2.95 -9.82
N TYR A 135 10.37 4.06 -9.40
CA TYR A 135 9.18 4.61 -10.05
C TYR A 135 9.44 5.08 -11.49
N ALA A 136 10.60 5.68 -11.75
CA ALA A 136 10.98 6.07 -13.13
C ALA A 136 11.07 4.85 -14.04
N LYS A 137 11.62 3.73 -13.55
CA LYS A 137 11.69 2.48 -14.31
C LYS A 137 10.32 1.86 -14.56
N GLU A 138 9.45 1.91 -13.57
CA GLU A 138 8.07 1.45 -13.71
C GLU A 138 7.30 2.27 -14.76
N LYS A 139 7.40 3.59 -14.73
CA LYS A 139 6.80 4.48 -15.75
C LYS A 139 7.33 4.21 -17.17
N GLU A 140 8.63 3.98 -17.30
CA GLU A 140 9.22 3.62 -18.59
C GLU A 140 8.60 2.32 -19.13
N ASN A 141 8.49 1.30 -18.29
CA ASN A 141 7.91 0.01 -18.67
C ASN A 141 6.41 0.14 -18.99
N TYR A 142 5.67 0.92 -18.17
CA TYR A 142 4.26 1.22 -18.41
C TYR A 142 4.06 1.85 -19.79
N SER A 143 4.80 2.92 -20.10
CA SER A 143 4.69 3.63 -21.38
C SER A 143 5.01 2.73 -22.58
N LYS A 144 6.03 1.88 -22.46
CA LYS A 144 6.37 0.90 -23.50
C LYS A 144 5.24 -0.10 -23.75
N LEU A 145 4.67 -0.63 -22.65
CA LEU A 145 3.59 -1.62 -22.77
C LEU A 145 2.30 -0.99 -23.34
N VAL A 146 1.94 0.20 -22.89
CA VAL A 146 0.81 0.95 -23.45
C VAL A 146 1.00 1.20 -24.94
N ALA A 147 2.20 1.61 -25.36
CA ALA A 147 2.50 1.83 -26.78
C ALA A 147 2.30 0.56 -27.61
N VAL A 148 2.85 -0.57 -27.15
CA VAL A 148 2.69 -1.86 -27.85
C VAL A 148 1.23 -2.32 -27.88
N LEU A 149 0.50 -2.23 -26.76
CA LEU A 149 -0.91 -2.64 -26.72
C LEU A 149 -1.80 -1.76 -27.61
N SER A 150 -1.43 -0.49 -27.80
CA SER A 150 -2.17 0.45 -28.65
C SER A 150 -2.00 0.18 -30.16
N GLU A 151 -1.07 -0.70 -30.55
CA GLU A 151 -0.91 -1.13 -31.96
C GLU A 151 -1.97 -2.16 -32.39
N PHE A 152 -2.73 -2.71 -31.44
CA PHE A 152 -3.73 -3.74 -31.71
C PHE A 152 -5.14 -3.15 -31.66
N ASP A 153 -5.85 -3.19 -32.79
CA ASP A 153 -7.23 -2.64 -32.93
C ASP A 153 -8.24 -3.38 -32.03
N ASN A 154 -7.97 -4.63 -31.66
CA ASN A 154 -8.84 -5.47 -30.83
C ASN A 154 -8.54 -5.35 -29.33
N ILE A 155 -7.66 -4.44 -28.93
CA ILE A 155 -7.34 -4.19 -27.53
C ILE A 155 -7.76 -2.78 -27.14
N ARG A 156 -8.65 -2.67 -26.18
CA ARG A 156 -9.04 -1.39 -25.58
C ARG A 156 -8.42 -1.23 -24.21
N ILE A 157 -7.49 -0.28 -24.08
CA ILE A 157 -6.86 0.07 -22.80
C ILE A 157 -7.85 0.90 -21.97
N ILE A 158 -8.06 0.52 -20.70
CA ILE A 158 -8.97 1.19 -19.75
C ILE A 158 -8.20 2.11 -18.80
N THR A 159 -6.94 1.78 -18.50
CA THR A 159 -6.07 2.63 -17.68
C THR A 159 -5.73 3.94 -18.43
N PRO A 160 -5.36 5.02 -17.71
CA PRO A 160 -4.89 6.24 -18.37
C PRO A 160 -3.76 5.95 -19.34
N SER A 161 -3.78 6.61 -20.49
CA SER A 161 -2.76 6.42 -21.54
C SER A 161 -1.41 7.06 -21.18
N ASP A 162 -1.38 7.99 -20.23
CA ASP A 162 -0.17 8.62 -19.75
C ASP A 162 0.29 8.01 -18.42
N ALA A 163 1.60 8.05 -18.19
CA ALA A 163 2.23 7.52 -16.97
C ALA A 163 2.37 8.57 -15.86
N THR A 164 1.74 9.74 -15.98
CA THR A 164 2.01 10.85 -15.06
C THR A 164 1.39 10.63 -13.68
N ASN A 165 0.24 10.00 -13.63
CA ASN A 165 -0.58 9.84 -12.43
C ASN A 165 -1.01 8.39 -12.21
N THR A 166 -0.14 7.43 -12.58
CA THR A 166 -0.42 6.00 -12.49
C THR A 166 0.75 5.23 -11.90
N VAL A 167 0.43 4.11 -11.27
CA VAL A 167 1.37 3.02 -11.01
C VAL A 167 1.36 2.03 -12.18
N GLY A 168 2.29 1.08 -12.22
CA GLY A 168 2.50 0.14 -13.34
C GLY A 168 1.37 -0.88 -13.58
N VAL A 169 0.14 -0.53 -13.28
CA VAL A 169 -1.06 -1.37 -13.51
C VAL A 169 -1.72 -0.98 -14.81
N ILE A 170 -1.88 -1.94 -15.73
CA ILE A 170 -2.59 -1.76 -17.01
C ILE A 170 -3.79 -2.71 -17.03
N SER A 171 -4.98 -2.14 -17.23
CA SER A 171 -6.21 -2.88 -17.50
C SER A 171 -6.61 -2.67 -18.95
N CYS A 172 -6.93 -3.76 -19.60
CA CYS A 172 -7.39 -3.74 -20.99
C CYS A 172 -8.51 -4.76 -21.20
N VAL A 173 -9.30 -4.54 -22.25
CA VAL A 173 -10.33 -5.45 -22.73
C VAL A 173 -9.92 -5.91 -24.11
N PHE A 174 -10.02 -7.21 -24.34
CA PHE A 174 -9.82 -7.83 -25.65
C PHE A 174 -11.17 -8.06 -26.30
N ASP A 175 -11.37 -7.53 -27.51
CA ASP A 175 -12.59 -7.76 -28.25
C ASP A 175 -12.74 -9.26 -28.56
N SER A 176 -13.96 -9.78 -28.43
CA SER A 176 -14.30 -11.19 -28.65
C SER A 176 -13.80 -12.18 -27.59
N TYR A 177 -13.19 -11.71 -26.49
CA TYR A 177 -12.82 -12.56 -25.36
C TYR A 177 -13.51 -12.08 -24.07
N SER A 178 -13.98 -13.01 -23.26
CA SER A 178 -14.40 -12.72 -21.89
C SER A 178 -13.22 -12.84 -20.92
N SER A 179 -13.31 -12.19 -19.76
CA SER A 179 -12.31 -12.30 -18.69
C SER A 179 -12.17 -13.71 -18.12
N ASP A 180 -13.11 -14.61 -18.44
CA ASP A 180 -13.17 -15.98 -17.91
C ASP A 180 -12.57 -17.02 -18.88
N ASN A 181 -11.98 -16.58 -19.98
CA ASN A 181 -11.35 -17.45 -21.01
C ASN A 181 -9.83 -17.41 -20.94
#